data_ccc16c23c30e1ccc636c4da012d3d6aa
#
_entry.id   ccc16c23c30e1ccc636c4da012d3d6aa
#
_cell.length_a   1.000
_cell.length_b   1.000
_cell.length_c   1.000
_cell.angle_alpha   90.00
_cell.angle_beta   90.00
_cell.angle_gamma   90.00
#
_symmetry.space_group_name_H-M   'P 1'
#
loop_
_entity.id
_entity.type
_entity.pdbx_description
1 polymer ?
#
loop_
_entity_poly.entity_id
_entity_poly.type
_entity_poly.pdbx_seq_one_letter_code
_entity_poly.pdbx_strand_id
1 'polypeptide(L)'
;MVAPLIYEISFPEAKEKLLEVIESMPRAEVATDKEDFLHVEFTSKIFRFVDDVEFYFNEPGVIHFRSASRIGHSDMGVNRHRIEEIRHLFTKGF
;
A
#
# COMPACT_ATOMS: atom_id res chain seq x y z
N MET A 1 12.21 5.12 -8.61
CA MET A 1 11.90 4.97 -7.18
C MET A 1 10.69 5.83 -6.84
N VAL A 2 9.77 5.27 -6.10
CA VAL A 2 8.54 5.97 -5.74
C VAL A 2 8.69 6.58 -4.36
N ALA A 3 8.30 7.86 -4.22
CA ALA A 3 8.44 8.58 -2.97
C ALA A 3 7.49 8.02 -1.90
N PRO A 4 7.88 8.07 -0.62
CA PRO A 4 7.01 7.60 0.46
C PRO A 4 5.77 8.47 0.61
N LEU A 5 4.78 7.97 1.34
CA LEU A 5 3.59 8.75 1.67
C LEU A 5 3.92 9.65 2.85
N ILE A 6 3.43 10.88 2.78
CA ILE A 6 3.66 11.87 3.85
C ILE A 6 2.33 12.18 4.52
N TYR A 7 2.32 12.28 5.83
CA TYR A 7 1.11 12.64 6.56
C TYR A 7 1.43 13.64 7.67
N GLU A 8 0.43 14.48 7.99
CA GLU A 8 0.56 15.48 9.05
C GLU A 8 -0.42 15.21 10.20
N ILE A 9 -1.29 14.23 10.03
CA ILE A 9 -2.21 13.78 11.08
C ILE A 9 -1.48 12.87 12.05
N SER A 10 -2.16 12.39 13.10
CA SER A 10 -1.52 11.48 14.05
C SER A 10 -1.25 10.13 13.38
N PHE A 11 -0.32 9.38 13.96
CA PHE A 11 0.00 8.04 13.47
C PHE A 11 -1.22 7.11 13.45
N PRO A 12 -2.02 7.01 14.54
CA PRO A 12 -3.19 6.14 14.49
C PRO A 12 -4.18 6.53 13.40
N GLU A 13 -4.38 7.83 13.19
CA GLU A 13 -5.24 8.31 12.13
C GLU A 13 -4.69 7.99 10.74
N ALA A 14 -3.39 8.14 10.57
CA ALA A 14 -2.74 7.84 9.29
C ALA A 14 -2.87 6.35 8.95
N LYS A 15 -2.64 5.49 9.92
CA LYS A 15 -2.75 4.05 9.70
C LYS A 15 -4.18 3.64 9.39
N GLU A 16 -5.15 4.20 10.14
CA GLU A 16 -6.55 3.91 9.89
C GLU A 16 -6.97 4.36 8.50
N LYS A 17 -6.52 5.54 8.09
CA LYS A 17 -6.81 6.07 6.77
C LYS A 17 -6.23 5.17 5.68
N LEU A 18 -5.01 4.71 5.86
CA LEU A 18 -4.40 3.80 4.90
C LEU A 18 -5.16 2.48 4.81
N LEU A 19 -5.60 1.93 5.94
CA LEU A 19 -6.41 0.72 5.95
C LEU A 19 -7.73 0.91 5.20
N GLU A 20 -8.37 2.05 5.38
CA GLU A 20 -9.60 2.36 4.65
C GLU A 20 -9.36 2.43 3.14
N VAL A 21 -8.25 3.04 2.74
CA VAL A 21 -7.88 3.09 1.32
C VAL A 21 -7.71 1.67 0.78
N ILE A 22 -6.96 0.84 1.48
CA ILE A 22 -6.71 -0.53 1.06
C ILE A 22 -8.00 -1.32 0.96
N GLU A 23 -8.88 -1.17 1.94
CA GLU A 23 -10.16 -1.88 1.95
C GLU A 23 -11.08 -1.45 0.80
N SER A 24 -10.91 -0.24 0.28
CA SER A 24 -11.68 0.23 -0.85
C SER A 24 -11.19 -0.32 -2.19
N MET A 25 -9.99 -0.90 -2.21
CA MET A 25 -9.39 -1.40 -3.44
C MET A 25 -9.77 -2.86 -3.69
N PRO A 26 -10.09 -3.21 -4.93
CA PRO A 26 -10.50 -4.59 -5.22
C PRO A 26 -9.33 -5.56 -5.11
N ARG A 27 -9.63 -6.76 -4.64
CA ARG A 27 -8.67 -7.88 -4.55
C ARG A 27 -7.44 -7.54 -3.71
N ALA A 28 -7.62 -6.67 -2.72
CA ALA A 28 -6.59 -6.34 -1.74
C ALA A 28 -6.93 -7.05 -0.44
N GLU A 29 -5.94 -7.68 0.17
CA GLU A 29 -6.14 -8.41 1.42
C GLU A 29 -4.99 -8.10 2.37
N VAL A 30 -5.31 -7.70 3.60
CA VAL A 30 -4.30 -7.45 4.61
C VAL A 30 -3.85 -8.79 5.18
N ALA A 31 -2.60 -9.14 4.92
CA ALA A 31 -2.04 -10.40 5.38
C ALA A 31 -1.41 -10.27 6.76
N THR A 32 -0.81 -9.12 7.07
CA THR A 32 -0.20 -8.86 8.37
C THR A 32 -0.50 -7.43 8.77
N ASP A 33 -0.93 -7.24 10.01
CA ASP A 33 -1.22 -5.92 10.57
C ASP A 33 -0.57 -5.84 11.94
N LYS A 34 0.56 -5.14 12.01
CA LYS A 34 1.26 -4.86 13.26
C LYS A 34 1.27 -3.36 13.47
N GLU A 35 1.67 -2.92 14.67
CA GLU A 35 1.64 -1.51 15.01
C GLU A 35 2.39 -0.64 13.99
N ASP A 36 3.57 -1.07 13.59
CA ASP A 36 4.45 -0.29 12.70
C ASP A 36 4.63 -0.92 11.32
N PHE A 37 3.79 -1.89 10.96
CA PHE A 37 3.98 -2.64 9.72
C PHE A 37 2.67 -3.20 9.20
N LEU A 38 2.45 -3.04 7.88
CA LEU A 38 1.33 -3.68 7.18
C LEU A 38 1.87 -4.43 5.99
N HIS A 39 1.37 -5.65 5.80
CA HIS A 39 1.64 -6.42 4.59
C HIS A 39 0.30 -6.68 3.91
N VAL A 40 0.19 -6.25 2.66
CA VAL A 40 -1.04 -6.38 1.87
C VAL A 40 -0.74 -7.16 0.61
N GLU A 41 -1.64 -8.07 0.28
CA GLU A 41 -1.56 -8.86 -0.95
C GLU A 41 -2.57 -8.31 -1.94
N PHE A 42 -2.11 -7.99 -3.14
CA PHE A 42 -2.97 -7.56 -4.23
C PHE A 42 -2.96 -8.65 -5.31
N THR A 43 -4.13 -9.13 -5.68
CA THR A 43 -4.25 -10.19 -6.67
C THR A 43 -4.77 -9.62 -7.98
N SER A 44 -4.11 -9.94 -9.10
CA SER A 44 -4.55 -9.46 -10.39
C SER A 44 -5.86 -10.13 -10.78
N LYS A 45 -6.65 -9.43 -11.61
CA LYS A 45 -8.01 -9.86 -11.94
C LYS A 45 -8.04 -11.12 -12.80
N ILE A 46 -7.20 -11.19 -13.80
CA ILE A 46 -7.26 -12.26 -14.80
C ILE A 46 -6.31 -13.41 -14.47
N PHE A 47 -5.04 -13.08 -14.30
CA PHE A 47 -4.01 -14.11 -14.11
C PHE A 47 -3.84 -14.53 -12.66
N ARG A 48 -4.46 -13.83 -11.73
CA ARG A 48 -4.36 -14.13 -10.30
C ARG A 48 -2.94 -14.07 -9.76
N PHE A 49 -2.12 -13.22 -10.35
CA PHE A 49 -0.78 -12.98 -9.83
C PHE A 49 -0.89 -12.18 -8.54
N VAL A 50 -0.06 -12.52 -7.56
CA VAL A 50 -0.07 -11.83 -6.28
C VAL A 50 1.14 -10.92 -6.18
N ASP A 51 0.88 -9.65 -5.84
CA ASP A 51 1.92 -8.68 -5.53
C ASP A 51 1.86 -8.39 -4.04
N ASP A 52 3.01 -8.39 -3.40
CA ASP A 52 3.12 -8.08 -1.99
C ASP A 52 3.51 -6.62 -1.83
N VAL A 53 2.77 -5.88 -1.02
CA VAL A 53 3.10 -4.50 -0.70
C VAL A 53 3.25 -4.39 0.81
N GLU A 54 4.40 -3.90 1.25
CA GLU A 54 4.68 -3.72 2.67
C GLU A 54 4.72 -2.23 2.98
N PHE A 55 4.11 -1.85 4.09
CA PHE A 55 4.09 -0.46 4.55
C PHE A 55 4.75 -0.39 5.92
N TYR A 56 5.65 0.56 6.08
CA TYR A 56 6.44 0.72 7.30
C TYR A 56 6.16 2.07 7.93
N PHE A 57 5.82 2.06 9.22
CA PHE A 57 5.46 3.26 9.98
C PHE A 57 6.50 3.60 11.05
N ASN A 58 7.77 3.28 10.78
CA ASN A 58 8.81 3.47 11.78
C ASN A 58 9.45 4.86 11.77
N GLU A 59 8.91 5.78 10.99
CA GLU A 59 9.39 7.15 10.94
C GLU A 59 8.18 8.09 11.04
N PRO A 60 8.14 9.02 12.01
CA PRO A 60 7.00 9.91 12.16
C PRO A 60 6.73 10.74 10.92
N GLY A 61 5.46 10.83 10.54
CA GLY A 61 5.04 11.63 9.40
C GLY A 61 5.28 11.00 8.05
N VAL A 62 5.84 9.80 8.00
CA VAL A 62 6.22 9.16 6.75
C VAL A 62 5.80 7.70 6.75
N ILE A 63 5.20 7.24 5.65
CA ILE A 63 4.93 5.83 5.45
C ILE A 63 5.81 5.35 4.30
N HIS A 64 6.80 4.54 4.62
CA HIS A 64 7.63 3.91 3.60
C HIS A 64 6.93 2.66 3.10
N PHE A 65 7.17 2.31 1.86
CA PHE A 65 6.56 1.10 1.32
C PHE A 65 7.51 0.41 0.36
N ARG A 66 7.23 -0.86 0.14
CA ARG A 66 7.98 -1.69 -0.78
C ARG A 66 6.97 -2.61 -1.47
N SER A 67 7.10 -2.74 -2.80
CA SER A 67 6.22 -3.57 -3.60
C SER A 67 7.04 -4.59 -4.37
N ALA A 68 6.58 -5.83 -4.40
CA ALA A 68 7.27 -6.90 -5.09
C ALA A 68 6.27 -7.90 -5.66
N SER A 69 6.55 -8.41 -6.86
CA SER A 69 5.75 -9.45 -7.49
C SER A 69 6.30 -10.81 -7.11
N ARG A 70 5.39 -11.74 -6.77
CA ARG A 70 5.79 -13.10 -6.39
C ARG A 70 6.35 -13.92 -7.54
N ILE A 71 6.01 -13.58 -8.77
CA ILE A 71 6.44 -14.37 -9.92
C ILE A 71 7.63 -13.79 -10.66
N GLY A 72 8.48 -13.07 -10.01
CA GLY A 72 9.76 -12.65 -10.58
C GLY A 72 9.69 -11.77 -11.83
N HIS A 73 8.54 -11.54 -12.40
CA HIS A 73 8.35 -10.57 -13.45
C HIS A 73 7.86 -9.31 -12.81
N SER A 74 8.72 -8.32 -12.68
CA SER A 74 8.27 -7.06 -12.15
C SER A 74 7.53 -6.33 -13.25
N ASP A 75 6.23 -6.24 -13.16
CA ASP A 75 5.50 -5.27 -13.95
C ASP A 75 5.57 -3.96 -13.17
N MET A 76 6.62 -3.24 -13.40
CA MET A 76 6.86 -1.98 -12.69
C MET A 76 5.78 -0.95 -12.98
N GLY A 77 5.16 -1.04 -14.16
CA GLY A 77 4.05 -0.16 -14.50
C GLY A 77 2.84 -0.39 -13.60
N VAL A 78 2.48 -1.64 -13.38
CA VAL A 78 1.33 -1.99 -12.54
C VAL A 78 1.57 -1.60 -11.09
N ASN A 79 2.76 -1.90 -10.58
CA ASN A 79 3.09 -1.56 -9.18
C ASN A 79 3.11 -0.05 -8.97
N ARG A 80 3.69 0.69 -9.91
CA ARG A 80 3.72 2.15 -9.83
C ARG A 80 2.30 2.71 -9.85
N HIS A 81 1.47 2.22 -10.76
CA HIS A 81 0.09 2.70 -10.88
C HIS A 81 -0.68 2.44 -9.58
N ARG A 82 -0.50 1.27 -8.98
CA ARG A 82 -1.15 0.92 -7.72
C ARG A 82 -0.75 1.87 -6.60
N ILE A 83 0.55 2.16 -6.49
CA ILE A 83 1.05 3.05 -5.44
C ILE A 83 0.55 4.47 -5.66
N GLU A 84 0.49 4.95 -6.90
CA GLU A 84 -0.02 6.28 -7.16
C GLU A 84 -1.52 6.36 -6.88
N GLU A 85 -2.26 5.29 -7.10
CA GLU A 85 -3.66 5.24 -6.74
C GLU A 85 -3.83 5.30 -5.22
N ILE A 86 -3.03 4.54 -4.49
CA ILE A 86 -3.04 4.57 -3.03
C ILE A 86 -2.72 5.98 -2.55
N ARG A 87 -1.69 6.61 -3.12
CA ARG A 87 -1.30 7.97 -2.77
C ARG A 87 -2.45 8.94 -3.00
N HIS A 88 -3.09 8.85 -4.15
CA HIS A 88 -4.20 9.72 -4.49
C HIS A 88 -5.34 9.59 -3.47
N LEU A 89 -5.76 8.37 -3.19
CA LEU A 89 -6.84 8.12 -2.24
C LEU A 89 -6.45 8.51 -0.82
N PHE A 90 -5.21 8.29 -0.44
CA PHE A 90 -4.73 8.65 0.89
C PHE A 90 -4.69 10.17 1.07
N THR A 91 -4.29 10.89 0.04
CA THR A 91 -4.15 12.34 0.08
C THR A 91 -5.51 13.05 -0.07
N LYS A 92 -6.32 12.60 -1.01
CA LYS A 92 -7.59 13.27 -1.34
C LYS A 92 -8.79 12.73 -0.58
N GLY A 93 -8.69 11.49 -0.10
CA GLY A 93 -9.81 10.80 0.50
C GLY A 93 -10.70 10.15 -0.56
N PHE A 94 -11.77 9.56 -0.11
CA PHE A 94 -12.72 8.87 -0.98
C PHE A 94 -13.85 9.78 -1.39
#